data_c284c2af959c550b1ad5f26d9e35a517
#
_entry.id   c284c2af959c550b1ad5f26d9e35a517
#
_cell.length_a   1.000
_cell.length_b   1.000
_cell.length_c   1.000
_cell.angle_alpha   90.00
_cell.angle_beta   90.00
_cell.angle_gamma   90.00
#
_symmetry.space_group_name_H-M   'P 1'
#
loop_
_entity.id
_entity.type
_entity.pdbx_description
1 polymer ?
#
loop_
_entity_poly.entity_id
_entity_poly.type
_entity_poly.pdbx_seq_one_letter_code
_entity_poly.pdbx_strand_id
1 'polypeptide(L)'
;MNALGRLACLLFFSAAAWAAESDVLSNLPANIRAEAQIVRSERDGLWEKVLLVRFPEARRTLSTSDGLLDARAALNHAAHPVLWKTLGHRFMGQDGRGGKAYAEHVHAKMAGQLQLDKPAVARMATAADMDNLAVITKHYGPLTVTVLATAGAKTNAIRTGVDAGTYIEGQTPAGTINIMLLTNIRLTDAALARALITVTEGKTAALQDLNVPSTYTKTVQATGTGTDSIIVVSGTQGPQASYTGGHSRIGELIGKASYEAVLEALGKQNGFFLPGTKRFTAAPVAPAKAPDALRLALLHLDAVPGDVAGNRARIEAGIQEAVGQGADWVMTPELAETGYNFASRIGTDWIAPFPDTWISTLAAIARDNRVALFVGFAERDGKTGKFHNSVAVIDRNGVIQGAYRKQRVHGGAESWSTPGTGGAPFMVDGIPVGVLICADTYKPEPAARYREQGAAILLAPANWPPVDGMGPDDLWERRSAETGLPLIVNNRTGREPELDFRRGESVVAAGGERLYSFSTSQSRLFYVDWDRRQGFSQPTR
;
A
#
# COMPACT_ATOMS: atom_id res chain seq x y z
N MET A 1 29.63 62.35 27.81
CA MET A 1 29.81 61.18 28.69
C MET A 1 28.82 60.13 28.26
N ASN A 2 29.29 59.18 27.50
CA ASN A 2 28.51 58.35 26.60
C ASN A 2 28.29 56.96 27.19
N ALA A 3 27.02 56.54 27.32
CA ALA A 3 26.65 55.16 27.61
C ALA A 3 26.21 54.52 26.31
N LEU A 4 27.03 53.59 25.79
CA LEU A 4 26.70 52.72 24.67
C LEU A 4 25.85 51.57 25.18
N GLY A 5 24.58 51.57 24.80
CA GLY A 5 23.64 50.43 24.98
C GLY A 5 23.96 49.33 23.96
N ARG A 6 24.35 48.14 24.44
CA ARG A 6 24.41 46.92 23.63
C ARG A 6 22.99 46.36 23.46
N LEU A 7 22.51 46.42 22.23
CA LEU A 7 21.26 45.76 21.81
C LEU A 7 21.56 44.27 21.61
N ALA A 8 21.15 43.44 22.54
CA ALA A 8 21.17 41.99 22.39
C ALA A 8 19.97 41.57 21.53
N CYS A 9 20.21 41.19 20.28
CA CYS A 9 19.22 40.51 19.44
C CYS A 9 18.94 39.13 20.01
N LEU A 10 17.85 38.99 20.76
CA LEU A 10 17.25 37.74 21.11
C LEU A 10 16.53 37.17 19.87
N LEU A 11 17.21 36.26 19.18
CA LEU A 11 16.58 35.40 18.19
C LEU A 11 15.59 34.46 18.92
N PHE A 12 14.34 34.84 18.92
CA PHE A 12 13.24 33.90 19.25
C PHE A 12 13.18 32.83 18.15
N PHE A 13 13.84 31.69 18.37
CA PHE A 13 13.45 30.49 17.69
C PHE A 13 12.08 30.08 18.23
N SER A 14 11.04 30.37 17.46
CA SER A 14 9.72 29.79 17.71
C SER A 14 9.84 28.29 17.57
N ALA A 15 9.80 27.57 18.70
CA ALA A 15 9.52 26.17 18.72
C ALA A 15 8.09 25.99 18.19
N ALA A 16 7.94 25.75 16.91
CA ALA A 16 6.70 25.29 16.34
C ALA A 16 6.36 23.99 17.07
N ALA A 17 5.39 24.04 17.97
CA ALA A 17 4.82 22.89 18.61
C ALA A 17 4.21 22.02 17.49
N TRP A 18 4.81 20.88 17.21
CA TRP A 18 4.25 19.91 16.30
C TRP A 18 2.95 19.40 16.89
N ALA A 19 1.84 19.66 16.22
CA ALA A 19 0.59 18.96 16.46
C ALA A 19 0.79 17.52 15.95
N ALA A 20 1.33 16.64 16.81
CA ALA A 20 1.44 15.23 16.49
C ALA A 20 0.07 14.59 16.70
N GLU A 21 -0.51 14.07 15.63
CA GLU A 21 -1.69 13.23 15.71
C GLU A 21 -1.27 11.85 16.20
N SER A 22 -1.97 11.27 17.18
CA SER A 22 -1.63 9.96 17.73
C SER A 22 -2.82 9.01 17.68
N ASP A 23 -2.61 7.84 17.09
CA ASP A 23 -3.57 6.75 17.06
C ASP A 23 -3.23 5.73 18.15
N VAL A 24 -4.09 5.63 19.16
CA VAL A 24 -3.95 4.65 20.23
C VAL A 24 -4.33 3.26 19.74
N LEU A 25 -3.48 2.26 19.97
CA LEU A 25 -3.76 0.87 19.66
C LEU A 25 -4.61 0.26 20.78
N SER A 26 -5.91 0.14 20.55
CA SER A 26 -6.88 -0.38 21.54
C SER A 26 -6.88 -1.90 21.71
N ASN A 27 -6.12 -2.64 20.89
CA ASN A 27 -6.14 -4.10 20.82
C ASN A 27 -5.04 -4.79 21.66
N LEU A 28 -4.29 -4.04 22.49
CA LEU A 28 -3.36 -4.64 23.44
C LEU A 28 -4.09 -5.19 24.66
N PRO A 29 -3.87 -6.46 25.04
CA PRO A 29 -4.47 -7.02 26.25
C PRO A 29 -4.05 -6.28 27.51
N ALA A 30 -4.98 -6.04 28.43
CA ALA A 30 -4.73 -5.29 29.67
C ALA A 30 -3.62 -5.94 30.54
N ASN A 31 -3.47 -7.28 30.51
CA ASN A 31 -2.44 -7.99 31.27
C ASN A 31 -1.03 -7.84 30.69
N ILE A 32 -0.87 -7.34 29.47
CA ILE A 32 0.42 -6.90 28.94
C ILE A 32 0.91 -5.64 29.66
N ARG A 33 0.01 -4.83 30.21
CA ARG A 33 0.33 -3.60 30.95
C ARG A 33 1.27 -2.68 30.17
N ALA A 34 0.91 -2.41 28.94
CA ALA A 34 1.59 -1.48 28.04
C ALA A 34 0.56 -0.64 27.30
N GLU A 35 0.92 0.60 27.01
CA GLU A 35 0.16 1.47 26.12
C GLU A 35 0.93 1.61 24.81
N ALA A 36 0.27 1.40 23.70
CA ALA A 36 0.88 1.55 22.38
C ALA A 36 0.11 2.56 21.55
N GLN A 37 0.84 3.38 20.81
CA GLN A 37 0.29 4.37 19.89
C GLN A 37 1.19 4.58 18.68
N ILE A 38 0.61 4.99 17.56
CA ILE A 38 1.35 5.47 16.40
C ILE A 38 1.32 7.00 16.46
N VAL A 39 2.48 7.60 16.69
CA VAL A 39 2.66 9.06 16.64
C VAL A 39 2.98 9.44 15.20
N ARG A 40 2.14 10.30 14.61
CA ARG A 40 2.28 10.78 13.23
C ARG A 40 2.82 12.20 13.24
N SER A 41 3.72 12.49 12.36
CA SER A 41 4.27 13.81 12.16
C SER A 41 4.70 14.01 10.71
N GLU A 42 4.91 15.25 10.32
CA GLU A 42 5.44 15.60 9.01
C GLU A 42 6.74 16.38 9.15
N ARG A 43 7.63 16.17 8.22
CA ARG A 43 8.87 16.95 8.07
C ARG A 43 9.05 17.28 6.60
N ASP A 44 9.16 18.56 6.29
CA ASP A 44 9.29 19.05 4.91
C ASP A 44 8.18 18.52 3.98
N GLY A 45 6.93 18.40 4.50
CA GLY A 45 5.79 17.86 3.77
C GLY A 45 5.80 16.33 3.59
N LEU A 46 6.75 15.63 4.21
CA LEU A 46 6.90 14.17 4.12
C LEU A 46 6.56 13.50 5.46
N TRP A 47 5.89 12.36 5.41
CA TRP A 47 5.44 11.65 6.60
C TRP A 47 6.60 11.04 7.42
N GLU A 48 6.46 11.12 8.74
CA GLU A 48 7.30 10.47 9.76
C GLU A 48 6.37 9.85 10.80
N LYS A 49 6.53 8.55 11.10
CA LYS A 49 5.65 7.79 12.00
C LYS A 49 6.48 7.02 13.00
N VAL A 50 6.04 7.00 14.26
CA VAL A 50 6.71 6.25 15.33
C VAL A 50 5.68 5.39 16.06
N LEU A 51 5.84 4.06 15.98
CA LEU A 51 5.21 3.18 16.95
C LEU A 51 5.89 3.39 18.29
N LEU A 52 5.16 3.85 19.29
CA LEU A 52 5.61 4.06 20.64
C LEU A 52 4.85 3.13 21.58
N VAL A 53 5.59 2.30 22.32
CA VAL A 53 5.06 1.44 23.37
C VAL A 53 5.62 1.89 24.71
N ARG A 54 4.76 2.27 25.65
CA ARG A 54 5.12 2.77 26.98
C ARG A 54 4.80 1.74 28.04
N PHE A 55 5.66 1.66 29.04
CA PHE A 55 5.48 0.77 30.19
C PHE A 55 5.31 1.58 31.48
N PRO A 56 4.38 1.20 32.37
CA PRO A 56 4.16 1.91 33.64
C PRO A 56 5.37 1.80 34.60
N GLU A 57 6.18 0.78 34.40
CA GLU A 57 7.40 0.47 35.16
C GLU A 57 8.52 0.02 34.23
N ALA A 58 9.78 0.10 34.68
CA ALA A 58 10.90 -0.40 33.89
C ALA A 58 10.79 -1.91 33.68
N ARG A 59 11.09 -2.39 32.46
CA ARG A 59 11.01 -3.78 32.07
C ARG A 59 12.34 -4.30 31.54
N ARG A 60 12.77 -5.43 32.03
CA ARG A 60 13.92 -6.12 31.46
C ARG A 60 13.70 -6.43 30.00
N THR A 61 14.52 -5.89 29.13
CA THR A 61 14.33 -5.88 27.68
C THR A 61 15.63 -6.28 26.99
N LEU A 62 15.53 -7.07 25.93
CA LEU A 62 16.64 -7.37 25.03
C LEU A 62 16.33 -6.81 23.64
N SER A 63 17.17 -5.91 23.17
CA SER A 63 17.08 -5.26 21.85
C SER A 63 18.29 -5.65 21.00
N THR A 64 18.07 -5.98 19.72
CA THR A 64 19.17 -6.21 18.77
C THR A 64 19.96 -4.93 18.46
N SER A 65 19.39 -3.76 18.75
CA SER A 65 20.05 -2.46 18.54
C SER A 65 20.74 -1.92 19.78
N ASP A 66 20.20 -2.18 20.98
CA ASP A 66 20.63 -1.53 22.23
C ASP A 66 21.19 -2.52 23.26
N GLY A 67 21.12 -3.84 22.99
CA GLY A 67 21.53 -4.89 23.92
C GLY A 67 20.51 -5.10 25.04
N LEU A 68 20.98 -5.41 26.22
CA LEU A 68 20.16 -5.70 27.40
C LEU A 68 19.98 -4.43 28.23
N LEU A 69 18.74 -4.01 28.48
CA LEU A 69 18.39 -2.77 29.17
C LEU A 69 17.12 -2.91 30.01
N ASP A 70 16.89 -1.96 30.91
CA ASP A 70 15.64 -1.82 31.65
C ASP A 70 14.78 -0.70 31.01
N ALA A 71 13.90 -1.07 30.09
CA ALA A 71 13.16 -0.13 29.27
C ALA A 71 11.89 0.39 29.95
N ARG A 72 11.66 1.70 29.86
CA ARG A 72 10.38 2.38 30.19
C ARG A 72 9.54 2.61 28.93
N ALA A 73 10.17 2.54 27.75
CA ALA A 73 9.50 2.61 26.47
C ALA A 73 10.28 1.83 25.40
N ALA A 74 9.57 1.46 24.34
CA ALA A 74 10.16 0.92 23.12
C ALA A 74 9.57 1.63 21.91
N LEU A 75 10.37 1.89 20.88
CA LEU A 75 9.91 2.55 19.67
C LEU A 75 10.38 1.85 18.39
N ASN A 76 9.57 1.98 17.34
CA ASN A 76 9.92 1.63 15.97
C ASN A 76 9.64 2.83 15.08
N HIS A 77 10.68 3.43 14.51
CA HIS A 77 10.59 4.65 13.71
C HIS A 77 10.51 4.32 12.22
N ALA A 78 9.51 4.86 11.55
CA ALA A 78 9.35 4.81 10.10
C ALA A 78 9.32 6.23 9.53
N ALA A 79 9.87 6.42 8.34
CA ALA A 79 9.83 7.70 7.65
C ALA A 79 9.74 7.48 6.14
N HIS A 80 9.29 8.53 5.44
CA HIS A 80 9.24 8.55 3.98
C HIS A 80 10.63 8.23 3.40
N PRO A 81 10.74 7.41 2.33
CA PRO A 81 12.04 7.03 1.75
C PRO A 81 12.95 8.22 1.38
N VAL A 82 12.36 9.34 0.96
CA VAL A 82 13.10 10.58 0.68
C VAL A 82 13.76 11.13 1.94
N LEU A 83 13.09 11.08 3.11
CA LEU A 83 13.70 11.52 4.38
C LEU A 83 14.89 10.66 4.77
N TRP A 84 14.79 9.34 4.62
CA TRP A 84 15.92 8.44 4.83
C TRP A 84 17.12 8.80 3.95
N LYS A 85 16.88 9.13 2.68
CA LYS A 85 17.92 9.51 1.73
C LYS A 85 18.49 10.90 2.03
N THR A 86 17.64 11.93 2.16
CA THR A 86 18.09 13.33 2.30
C THR A 86 18.71 13.62 3.66
N LEU A 87 18.08 13.13 4.74
CA LEU A 87 18.63 13.28 6.09
C LEU A 87 19.81 12.35 6.28
N GLY A 88 19.78 11.13 5.70
CA GLY A 88 20.94 10.26 5.65
C GLY A 88 22.15 10.97 5.05
N HIS A 89 22.02 11.63 3.92
CA HIS A 89 23.10 12.42 3.33
C HIS A 89 23.53 13.62 4.20
N ARG A 90 22.58 14.34 4.82
CA ARG A 90 22.88 15.45 5.71
C ARG A 90 23.70 15.04 6.93
N PHE A 91 23.47 13.84 7.46
CA PHE A 91 24.20 13.28 8.60
C PHE A 91 25.47 12.48 8.19
N MET A 92 25.65 12.17 6.92
CA MET A 92 26.82 11.44 6.41
C MET A 92 28.17 12.18 6.58
N GLY A 93 28.15 13.48 6.89
CA GLY A 93 29.34 14.32 6.96
C GLY A 93 30.36 13.94 8.06
N GLN A 94 30.02 13.05 8.98
CA GLN A 94 30.93 12.70 10.09
C GLN A 94 31.38 11.24 10.13
N ASP A 95 30.56 10.25 9.68
CA ASP A 95 30.93 8.82 9.81
C ASP A 95 30.38 7.90 8.70
N GLY A 96 29.78 8.41 7.62
CA GLY A 96 29.17 7.59 6.57
C GLY A 96 27.90 6.82 6.99
N ARG A 97 27.32 7.10 8.16
CA ARG A 97 26.25 6.33 8.82
C ARG A 97 24.90 7.07 8.84
N GLY A 98 24.55 7.79 7.79
CA GLY A 98 23.43 8.74 7.76
C GLY A 98 22.09 8.21 8.25
N GLY A 99 21.69 7.02 7.85
CA GLY A 99 20.44 6.40 8.31
C GLY A 99 20.45 6.09 9.81
N LYS A 100 21.58 5.60 10.34
CA LYS A 100 21.76 5.34 11.77
C LYS A 100 21.68 6.66 12.57
N ALA A 101 22.36 7.69 12.10
CA ALA A 101 22.36 9.01 12.76
C ALA A 101 20.95 9.65 12.76
N TYR A 102 20.18 9.47 11.69
CA TYR A 102 18.78 9.91 11.66
C TYR A 102 17.93 9.16 12.67
N ALA A 103 18.02 7.82 12.73
CA ALA A 103 17.33 7.02 13.72
C ALA A 103 17.72 7.40 15.17
N GLU A 104 18.99 7.69 15.42
CA GLU A 104 19.50 8.18 16.71
C GLU A 104 18.94 9.57 17.08
N HIS A 105 18.83 10.46 16.09
CA HIS A 105 18.20 11.76 16.29
C HIS A 105 16.74 11.65 16.72
N VAL A 106 15.95 10.80 16.02
CA VAL A 106 14.54 10.55 16.38
C VAL A 106 14.43 9.91 17.76
N HIS A 107 15.29 8.93 18.07
CA HIS A 107 15.35 8.31 19.39
C HIS A 107 15.58 9.35 20.51
N ALA A 108 16.58 10.22 20.34
CA ALA A 108 16.87 11.26 21.31
C ALA A 108 15.70 12.24 21.49
N LYS A 109 15.06 12.64 20.39
CA LYS A 109 13.86 13.50 20.39
C LYS A 109 12.71 12.84 21.16
N MET A 110 12.41 11.58 20.86
CA MET A 110 11.33 10.84 21.51
C MET A 110 11.60 10.61 22.99
N ALA A 111 12.83 10.22 23.38
CA ALA A 111 13.22 10.09 24.77
C ALA A 111 13.03 11.42 25.55
N GLY A 112 13.45 12.54 24.96
CA GLY A 112 13.24 13.89 25.53
C GLY A 112 11.75 14.24 25.71
N GLN A 113 10.90 13.94 24.73
CA GLN A 113 9.45 14.17 24.82
C GLN A 113 8.79 13.30 25.92
N LEU A 114 9.32 12.10 26.15
CA LEU A 114 8.86 11.19 27.18
C LEU A 114 9.43 11.54 28.58
N GLN A 115 10.36 12.48 28.65
CA GLN A 115 11.13 12.81 29.85
C GLN A 115 11.87 11.57 30.41
N LEU A 116 12.42 10.76 29.50
CA LEU A 116 13.20 9.56 29.81
C LEU A 116 14.64 9.73 29.31
N ASP A 117 15.56 9.09 30.02
CA ASP A 117 16.93 8.94 29.54
C ASP A 117 16.97 7.97 28.35
N LYS A 118 17.84 8.23 27.36
CA LYS A 118 17.98 7.39 26.16
C LYS A 118 18.14 5.88 26.49
N PRO A 119 18.97 5.47 27.48
CA PRO A 119 19.10 4.05 27.83
C PRO A 119 17.82 3.39 28.34
N ALA A 120 16.81 4.17 28.73
CA ALA A 120 15.51 3.65 29.15
C ALA A 120 14.51 3.48 28.00
N VAL A 121 14.94 3.71 26.75
CA VAL A 121 14.08 3.60 25.55
C VAL A 121 14.75 2.66 24.55
N ALA A 122 14.18 1.46 24.36
CA ALA A 122 14.60 0.54 23.30
C ALA A 122 14.13 1.03 21.94
N ARG A 123 14.96 0.82 20.88
CA ARG A 123 14.67 1.39 19.57
C ARG A 123 14.82 0.41 18.42
N MET A 124 14.02 0.64 17.39
CA MET A 124 14.16 0.08 16.04
C MET A 124 13.87 1.18 15.02
N ALA A 125 14.32 0.99 13.78
CA ALA A 125 14.00 1.85 12.66
C ALA A 125 13.70 1.02 11.42
N THR A 126 12.77 1.47 10.58
CA THR A 126 12.28 0.72 9.42
C THR A 126 12.00 1.63 8.24
N ALA A 127 12.11 1.08 7.02
CA ALA A 127 11.58 1.69 5.81
C ALA A 127 10.15 1.19 5.48
N ALA A 128 9.62 0.20 6.23
CA ALA A 128 8.23 -0.23 6.09
C ALA A 128 7.29 0.80 6.70
N ASP A 129 6.16 1.07 6.03
CA ASP A 129 5.17 2.01 6.54
C ASP A 129 4.51 1.49 7.81
N MET A 130 4.40 2.34 8.83
CA MET A 130 3.80 2.00 10.12
C MET A 130 2.29 1.72 10.03
N ASP A 131 1.61 2.17 8.99
CA ASP A 131 0.20 1.83 8.72
C ASP A 131 0.01 0.35 8.36
N ASN A 132 1.10 -0.32 7.96
CA ASN A 132 1.12 -1.76 7.71
C ASN A 132 1.51 -2.59 8.95
N LEU A 133 1.48 -1.99 10.13
CA LEU A 133 1.72 -2.69 11.39
C LEU A 133 0.76 -3.88 11.55
N ALA A 134 1.32 -5.02 11.96
CA ALA A 134 0.57 -6.19 12.41
C ALA A 134 0.67 -6.30 13.93
N VAL A 135 -0.45 -6.64 14.59
CA VAL A 135 -0.52 -6.84 16.05
C VAL A 135 -1.22 -8.16 16.31
N ILE A 136 -0.45 -9.17 16.71
CA ILE A 136 -0.95 -10.52 16.98
C ILE A 136 -0.78 -10.88 18.44
N THR A 137 -1.87 -11.30 19.06
CA THR A 137 -1.87 -11.79 20.45
C THR A 137 -2.22 -13.26 20.52
N LYS A 138 -1.50 -14.01 21.34
CA LYS A 138 -1.74 -15.42 21.67
C LYS A 138 -1.84 -15.61 23.17
N HIS A 139 -2.73 -16.52 23.58
CA HIS A 139 -3.00 -16.84 24.98
C HIS A 139 -2.94 -18.35 25.24
N TYR A 140 -2.45 -18.73 26.41
CA TYR A 140 -2.58 -20.08 26.96
C TYR A 140 -2.58 -20.01 28.49
N GLY A 141 -3.72 -20.30 29.11
CA GLY A 141 -3.88 -20.12 30.57
C GLY A 141 -3.51 -18.68 30.99
N PRO A 142 -2.60 -18.51 31.94
CA PRO A 142 -2.17 -17.18 32.38
C PRO A 142 -1.14 -16.52 31.46
N LEU A 143 -0.66 -17.23 30.42
CA LEU A 143 0.36 -16.71 29.50
C LEU A 143 -0.27 -15.86 28.40
N THR A 144 0.27 -14.68 28.19
CA THR A 144 -0.08 -13.80 27.08
C THR A 144 1.17 -13.32 26.38
N VAL A 145 1.17 -13.44 25.07
CA VAL A 145 2.23 -12.96 24.19
C VAL A 145 1.60 -12.08 23.13
N THR A 146 2.12 -10.86 22.95
CA THR A 146 1.73 -9.94 21.87
C THR A 146 2.94 -9.60 21.04
N VAL A 147 2.81 -9.71 19.72
CA VAL A 147 3.84 -9.34 18.75
C VAL A 147 3.33 -8.18 17.91
N LEU A 148 4.13 -7.12 17.83
CA LEU A 148 3.94 -5.99 16.93
C LEU A 148 5.02 -6.06 15.84
N ALA A 149 4.65 -6.15 14.57
CA ALA A 149 5.61 -6.32 13.48
C ALA A 149 5.35 -5.35 12.32
N THR A 150 6.43 -4.79 11.79
CA THR A 150 6.47 -4.15 10.46
C THR A 150 7.45 -4.92 9.60
N ALA A 151 7.11 -5.17 8.34
CA ALA A 151 7.91 -6.02 7.48
C ALA A 151 7.94 -5.53 6.03
N GLY A 152 9.15 -5.36 5.46
CA GLY A 152 9.37 -5.04 4.06
C GLY A 152 10.49 -5.88 3.48
N ALA A 153 10.19 -6.77 2.51
CA ALA A 153 11.10 -7.77 1.97
C ALA A 153 11.30 -7.70 0.44
N LYS A 154 10.82 -6.65 -0.26
CA LYS A 154 10.95 -6.55 -1.73
C LYS A 154 12.34 -6.15 -2.22
N THR A 155 13.11 -5.44 -1.41
CA THR A 155 14.34 -4.74 -1.87
C THR A 155 15.62 -5.28 -1.28
N ASN A 156 15.58 -5.99 -0.15
CA ASN A 156 16.79 -6.54 0.49
C ASN A 156 16.56 -7.89 1.18
N ALA A 157 15.59 -8.66 0.72
CA ALA A 157 15.43 -10.03 1.20
C ALA A 157 16.69 -10.85 0.89
N ILE A 158 17.23 -11.56 1.89
CA ILE A 158 18.47 -12.30 1.81
C ILE A 158 18.27 -13.75 2.24
N ARG A 159 18.95 -14.68 1.56
CA ARG A 159 19.10 -16.07 1.98
C ARG A 159 20.41 -16.24 2.74
N THR A 160 20.35 -16.24 4.06
CA THR A 160 21.53 -16.50 4.90
C THR A 160 22.13 -17.88 4.57
N GLY A 161 23.45 -17.92 4.38
CA GLY A 161 24.18 -19.12 4.00
C GLY A 161 24.31 -19.36 2.49
N VAL A 162 23.66 -18.54 1.66
CA VAL A 162 23.76 -18.60 0.19
C VAL A 162 24.20 -17.26 -0.38
N ASP A 163 23.53 -16.18 -0.03
CA ASP A 163 23.83 -14.85 -0.56
C ASP A 163 25.11 -14.28 0.07
N ALA A 164 25.89 -13.57 -0.75
CA ALA A 164 27.08 -12.87 -0.26
C ALA A 164 26.69 -11.66 0.58
N GLY A 165 27.32 -11.47 1.71
CA GLY A 165 27.22 -10.27 2.52
C GLY A 165 28.00 -9.13 1.87
N THR A 166 27.30 -8.26 1.13
CA THR A 166 27.90 -7.08 0.50
C THR A 166 27.84 -5.83 1.39
N TYR A 167 27.17 -5.96 2.53
CA TYR A 167 27.01 -4.87 3.49
C TYR A 167 28.30 -4.62 4.27
N ILE A 168 28.75 -3.37 4.22
CA ILE A 168 29.80 -2.87 5.11
C ILE A 168 29.13 -2.04 6.20
N GLU A 169 29.51 -2.24 7.46
CA GLU A 169 28.92 -1.49 8.57
C GLU A 169 29.00 0.03 8.29
N GLY A 170 27.83 0.71 8.32
CA GLY A 170 27.66 2.11 7.97
C GLY A 170 26.91 2.37 6.67
N GLN A 171 26.78 1.38 5.77
CA GLN A 171 25.91 1.44 4.60
C GLN A 171 24.57 0.77 4.91
N THR A 172 23.46 1.43 4.68
CA THR A 172 22.13 0.92 5.06
C THR A 172 21.34 0.49 3.82
N PRO A 173 21.12 -0.81 3.58
CA PRO A 173 20.17 -1.26 2.56
C PRO A 173 18.72 -0.92 2.96
N ALA A 174 17.85 -0.67 1.98
CA ALA A 174 16.43 -0.41 2.20
C ALA A 174 15.65 -1.70 2.43
N GLY A 175 14.71 -1.69 3.39
CA GLY A 175 13.84 -2.82 3.75
C GLY A 175 14.34 -3.55 5.00
N THR A 176 13.39 -3.93 5.87
CA THR A 176 13.69 -4.64 7.13
C THR A 176 12.43 -5.29 7.68
N ILE A 177 12.61 -6.28 8.54
CA ILE A 177 11.56 -6.88 9.35
C ILE A 177 11.85 -6.54 10.81
N ASN A 178 10.99 -5.70 11.40
CA ASN A 178 11.11 -5.27 12.78
C ASN A 178 10.02 -5.92 13.62
N ILE A 179 10.39 -6.58 14.70
CA ILE A 179 9.49 -7.33 15.57
C ILE A 179 9.66 -6.88 17.01
N MET A 180 8.57 -6.46 17.65
CA MET A 180 8.51 -6.17 19.07
C MET A 180 7.64 -7.24 19.74
N LEU A 181 8.26 -8.03 20.62
CA LEU A 181 7.62 -9.09 21.41
C LEU A 181 7.36 -8.59 22.82
N LEU A 182 6.12 -8.59 23.24
CA LEU A 182 5.68 -8.27 24.59
C LEU A 182 5.11 -9.54 25.25
N THR A 183 5.45 -9.76 26.51
CA THR A 183 4.82 -10.81 27.33
C THR A 183 4.35 -10.26 28.67
N ASN A 184 3.36 -10.88 29.26
CA ASN A 184 2.86 -10.50 30.60
C ASN A 184 3.71 -11.11 31.73
N ILE A 185 4.41 -12.23 31.49
CA ILE A 185 5.19 -12.91 32.51
C ILE A 185 6.67 -12.47 32.52
N ARG A 186 7.33 -12.65 33.65
CA ARG A 186 8.77 -12.36 33.80
C ARG A 186 9.61 -13.34 33.00
N LEU A 187 10.62 -12.84 32.32
CA LEU A 187 11.63 -13.62 31.61
C LEU A 187 12.99 -13.40 32.23
N THR A 188 13.77 -14.48 32.40
CA THR A 188 15.19 -14.34 32.71
C THR A 188 15.96 -13.82 31.49
N ASP A 189 17.19 -13.32 31.69
CA ASP A 189 18.05 -12.87 30.56
C ASP A 189 18.30 -14.00 29.56
N ALA A 190 18.45 -15.25 30.04
CA ALA A 190 18.56 -16.43 29.17
C ALA A 190 17.28 -16.70 28.37
N ALA A 191 16.10 -16.48 28.97
CA ALA A 191 14.83 -16.62 28.30
C ALA A 191 14.62 -15.50 27.24
N LEU A 192 15.05 -14.26 27.53
CA LEU A 192 15.07 -13.16 26.58
C LEU A 192 15.93 -13.50 25.34
N ALA A 193 17.15 -14.00 25.57
CA ALA A 193 18.06 -14.40 24.51
C ALA A 193 17.48 -15.55 23.66
N ARG A 194 16.88 -16.55 24.30
CA ARG A 194 16.25 -17.67 23.60
C ARG A 194 15.00 -17.25 22.84
N ALA A 195 14.24 -16.26 23.31
CA ALA A 195 13.09 -15.71 22.59
C ALA A 195 13.48 -15.10 21.25
N LEU A 196 14.69 -14.50 21.11
CA LEU A 196 15.19 -14.03 19.81
C LEU A 196 15.29 -15.16 18.79
N ILE A 197 15.75 -16.36 19.24
CA ILE A 197 15.83 -17.54 18.36
C ILE A 197 14.42 -17.93 17.89
N THR A 198 13.49 -18.10 18.84
CA THR A 198 12.11 -18.52 18.52
C THR A 198 11.37 -17.51 17.63
N VAL A 199 11.56 -16.21 17.86
CA VAL A 199 11.04 -15.14 16.97
C VAL A 199 11.64 -15.25 15.57
N THR A 200 12.96 -15.48 15.47
CA THR A 200 13.66 -15.62 14.19
C THR A 200 13.19 -16.85 13.42
N GLU A 201 12.99 -17.99 14.12
CA GLU A 201 12.43 -19.21 13.53
C GLU A 201 11.00 -18.96 12.98
N GLY A 202 10.12 -18.33 13.77
CA GLY A 202 8.77 -17.96 13.33
C GLY A 202 8.76 -17.00 12.14
N LYS A 203 9.62 -15.99 12.14
CA LYS A 203 9.83 -15.07 11.02
C LYS A 203 10.30 -15.82 9.76
N THR A 204 11.28 -16.69 9.89
CA THR A 204 11.85 -17.45 8.77
C THR A 204 10.82 -18.41 8.16
N ALA A 205 10.02 -19.08 9.01
CA ALA A 205 8.92 -19.93 8.55
C ALA A 205 7.88 -19.13 7.76
N ALA A 206 7.53 -17.92 8.21
CA ALA A 206 6.61 -17.04 7.49
C ALA A 206 7.14 -16.66 6.10
N LEU A 207 8.43 -16.29 5.99
CA LEU A 207 9.05 -16.00 4.69
C LEU A 207 9.07 -17.22 3.77
N GLN A 208 9.29 -18.41 4.34
CA GLN A 208 9.30 -19.67 3.61
C GLN A 208 7.91 -20.00 3.07
N ASP A 209 6.88 -19.96 3.91
CA ASP A 209 5.51 -20.29 3.51
C ASP A 209 4.92 -19.28 2.52
N LEU A 210 5.33 -18.00 2.60
CA LEU A 210 5.01 -16.97 1.63
C LEU A 210 5.82 -17.07 0.32
N ASN A 211 6.79 -18.00 0.27
CA ASN A 211 7.72 -18.16 -0.85
C ASN A 211 8.41 -16.85 -1.26
N VAL A 212 8.85 -16.06 -0.26
CA VAL A 212 9.54 -14.79 -0.51
C VAL A 212 10.92 -15.07 -1.13
N PRO A 213 11.19 -14.63 -2.35
CA PRO A 213 12.50 -14.89 -2.98
C PRO A 213 13.58 -13.99 -2.38
N SER A 214 14.83 -14.47 -2.36
CA SER A 214 15.97 -13.58 -2.15
C SER A 214 16.04 -12.54 -3.27
N THR A 215 16.35 -11.29 -2.92
CA THR A 215 16.55 -10.22 -3.91
C THR A 215 17.90 -10.32 -4.61
N TYR A 216 18.83 -11.08 -4.05
CA TYR A 216 20.18 -11.33 -4.59
C TYR A 216 20.20 -12.61 -5.44
N THR A 217 19.78 -13.73 -4.88
CA THR A 217 19.70 -15.03 -5.57
C THR A 217 18.22 -15.42 -5.71
N LYS A 218 17.56 -14.92 -6.76
CA LYS A 218 16.10 -15.03 -6.94
C LYS A 218 15.54 -16.45 -7.00
N THR A 219 16.40 -17.45 -7.18
CA THR A 219 16.02 -18.86 -7.24
C THR A 219 15.92 -19.53 -5.87
N VAL A 220 16.29 -18.85 -4.79
CA VAL A 220 16.20 -19.36 -3.42
C VAL A 220 15.30 -18.49 -2.56
N GLN A 221 14.67 -19.11 -1.57
CA GLN A 221 13.82 -18.40 -0.62
C GLN A 221 14.67 -17.62 0.39
N ALA A 222 14.22 -16.43 0.74
CA ALA A 222 14.84 -15.59 1.75
C ALA A 222 14.60 -16.15 3.16
N THR A 223 15.53 -15.84 4.08
CA THR A 223 15.42 -16.15 5.51
C THR A 223 15.26 -14.91 6.38
N GLY A 224 15.44 -13.73 5.80
CA GLY A 224 15.35 -12.42 6.45
C GLY A 224 15.68 -11.31 5.45
N THR A 225 15.97 -10.12 5.95
CA THR A 225 16.36 -8.96 5.12
C THR A 225 17.80 -8.49 5.38
N GLY A 226 18.55 -9.19 6.22
CA GLY A 226 19.91 -8.79 6.61
C GLY A 226 19.97 -7.59 7.58
N THR A 227 18.85 -6.87 7.77
CA THR A 227 18.73 -5.72 8.69
C THR A 227 17.60 -5.91 9.70
N ASP A 228 17.09 -7.12 9.85
CA ASP A 228 16.00 -7.44 10.76
C ASP A 228 16.35 -7.03 12.21
N SER A 229 15.37 -6.45 12.91
CA SER A 229 15.53 -6.01 14.28
C SER A 229 14.44 -6.59 15.18
N ILE A 230 14.82 -6.99 16.39
CA ILE A 230 13.92 -7.60 17.36
C ILE A 230 14.10 -6.92 18.73
N ILE A 231 13.00 -6.56 19.36
CA ILE A 231 12.93 -6.16 20.77
C ILE A 231 12.07 -7.18 21.50
N VAL A 232 12.62 -7.79 22.56
CA VAL A 232 11.89 -8.70 23.46
C VAL A 232 11.74 -8.03 24.81
N VAL A 233 10.49 -7.82 25.25
CA VAL A 233 10.16 -7.15 26.53
C VAL A 233 9.57 -8.16 27.50
N SER A 234 10.25 -8.34 28.62
CA SER A 234 9.77 -9.14 29.73
C SER A 234 8.52 -8.52 30.35
N GLY A 235 7.59 -9.36 30.79
CA GLY A 235 6.50 -8.93 31.65
C GLY A 235 6.93 -8.71 33.10
N THR A 236 5.97 -8.35 33.94
CA THR A 236 6.18 -8.07 35.37
C THR A 236 5.30 -8.93 36.26
N GLN A 237 4.44 -9.76 35.68
CA GLN A 237 3.46 -10.58 36.39
C GLN A 237 3.78 -12.08 36.28
N GLY A 238 3.02 -12.87 37.04
CA GLY A 238 3.03 -14.34 36.98
C GLY A 238 4.35 -15.01 37.31
N PRO A 239 4.46 -16.29 37.02
CA PRO A 239 5.70 -17.06 37.23
C PRO A 239 6.79 -16.54 36.28
N GLN A 240 8.05 -16.72 36.73
CA GLN A 240 9.20 -16.41 35.88
C GLN A 240 9.50 -17.59 34.94
N ALA A 241 9.60 -17.31 33.62
CA ALA A 241 10.08 -18.27 32.65
C ALA A 241 11.59 -18.13 32.45
N SER A 242 12.29 -19.25 32.51
CA SER A 242 13.73 -19.36 32.23
C SER A 242 14.02 -19.95 30.85
N TYR A 243 12.99 -20.42 30.14
CA TYR A 243 13.11 -21.06 28.84
C TYR A 243 11.92 -20.66 27.91
N THR A 244 12.23 -20.20 26.71
CA THR A 244 11.27 -19.70 25.70
C THR A 244 11.44 -20.37 24.34
N GLY A 245 12.09 -21.53 24.27
CA GLY A 245 12.17 -22.32 23.02
C GLY A 245 10.83 -22.94 22.62
N GLY A 246 10.66 -23.26 21.35
CA GLY A 246 9.38 -23.66 20.73
C GLY A 246 8.67 -24.85 21.37
N HIS A 247 9.36 -25.70 22.14
CA HIS A 247 8.75 -26.81 22.90
C HIS A 247 8.06 -26.38 24.20
N SER A 248 8.33 -25.16 24.71
CA SER A 248 7.63 -24.63 25.88
C SER A 248 6.32 -23.94 25.43
N ARG A 249 5.32 -23.88 26.33
CA ARG A 249 4.06 -23.21 26.00
C ARG A 249 4.25 -21.73 25.64
N ILE A 250 5.11 -21.03 26.35
CA ILE A 250 5.40 -19.62 26.01
C ILE A 250 6.16 -19.53 24.70
N GLY A 251 7.10 -20.45 24.43
CA GLY A 251 7.82 -20.49 23.14
C GLY A 251 6.90 -20.81 21.96
N GLU A 252 5.93 -21.71 22.13
CA GLU A 252 4.88 -21.97 21.13
C GLU A 252 4.10 -20.69 20.82
N LEU A 253 3.66 -19.93 21.85
CA LEU A 253 2.94 -18.67 21.66
C LEU A 253 3.82 -17.63 20.94
N ILE A 254 5.10 -17.53 21.31
CA ILE A 254 6.08 -16.63 20.68
C ILE A 254 6.23 -16.97 19.20
N GLY A 255 6.48 -18.24 18.87
CA GLY A 255 6.66 -18.70 17.49
C GLY A 255 5.42 -18.43 16.63
N LYS A 256 4.23 -18.82 17.11
CA LYS A 256 2.97 -18.60 16.38
C LYS A 256 2.63 -17.11 16.21
N ALA A 257 2.80 -16.30 17.25
CA ALA A 257 2.51 -14.87 17.17
C ALA A 257 3.49 -14.16 16.23
N SER A 258 4.77 -14.52 16.24
CA SER A 258 5.78 -13.96 15.34
C SER A 258 5.54 -14.38 13.89
N TYR A 259 5.22 -15.65 13.65
CA TYR A 259 4.88 -16.17 12.35
C TYR A 259 3.68 -15.41 11.74
N GLU A 260 2.57 -15.34 12.46
CA GLU A 260 1.35 -14.70 11.97
C GLU A 260 1.54 -13.17 11.81
N ALA A 261 2.26 -12.51 12.71
CA ALA A 261 2.53 -11.08 12.59
C ALA A 261 3.38 -10.74 11.37
N VAL A 262 4.37 -11.57 11.04
CA VAL A 262 5.20 -11.38 9.85
C VAL A 262 4.40 -11.68 8.57
N LEU A 263 3.56 -12.73 8.56
CA LEU A 263 2.64 -12.99 7.45
C LEU A 263 1.75 -11.78 7.18
N GLU A 264 1.10 -11.26 8.22
CA GLU A 264 0.19 -10.13 8.11
C GLU A 264 0.93 -8.87 7.65
N ALA A 265 2.07 -8.54 8.25
CA ALA A 265 2.85 -7.36 7.91
C ALA A 265 3.39 -7.41 6.47
N LEU A 266 3.89 -8.56 6.00
CA LEU A 266 4.33 -8.75 4.62
C LEU A 266 3.16 -8.73 3.64
N GLY A 267 2.00 -9.24 4.04
CA GLY A 267 0.77 -9.13 3.27
C GLY A 267 0.37 -7.67 3.06
N LYS A 268 0.32 -6.89 4.14
CA LYS A 268 -0.01 -5.46 4.11
C LYS A 268 1.02 -4.63 3.34
N GLN A 269 2.31 -4.82 3.62
CA GLN A 269 3.38 -4.00 3.06
C GLN A 269 3.75 -4.39 1.63
N ASN A 270 3.81 -5.68 1.32
CA ASN A 270 4.37 -6.17 0.07
C ASN A 270 3.41 -7.00 -0.79
N GLY A 271 2.22 -7.33 -0.28
CA GLY A 271 1.27 -8.17 -1.00
C GLY A 271 1.68 -9.64 -1.06
N PHE A 272 2.53 -10.14 -0.15
CA PHE A 272 2.82 -11.55 0.00
C PHE A 272 1.72 -12.23 0.81
N PHE A 273 1.09 -13.26 0.26
CA PHE A 273 0.01 -14.00 0.91
C PHE A 273 0.17 -15.50 0.74
N LEU A 274 -0.24 -16.26 1.74
CA LEU A 274 -0.31 -17.71 1.63
C LEU A 274 -1.30 -18.13 0.54
N PRO A 275 -1.01 -19.18 -0.25
CA PRO A 275 -1.95 -19.70 -1.23
C PRO A 275 -3.30 -20.01 -0.56
N GLY A 276 -4.39 -19.47 -1.11
CA GLY A 276 -5.76 -19.70 -0.61
C GLY A 276 -6.17 -18.92 0.64
N THR A 277 -5.33 -18.07 1.23
CA THR A 277 -5.71 -17.22 2.37
C THR A 277 -6.48 -15.98 1.93
N LYS A 278 -7.42 -15.54 2.78
CA LYS A 278 -8.08 -14.24 2.61
C LYS A 278 -7.01 -13.15 2.81
N ARG A 279 -7.02 -12.14 1.94
CA ARG A 279 -6.17 -10.96 2.10
C ARG A 279 -6.49 -10.26 3.42
N PHE A 280 -5.46 -9.83 4.12
CA PHE A 280 -5.63 -8.87 5.20
C PHE A 280 -6.08 -7.55 4.58
N THR A 281 -7.30 -7.14 4.88
CA THR A 281 -7.71 -5.76 4.63
C THR A 281 -6.98 -4.92 5.67
N ALA A 282 -6.23 -3.92 5.25
CA ALA A 282 -5.79 -2.87 6.16
C ALA A 282 -7.01 -2.38 6.95
N ALA A 283 -6.86 -2.15 8.25
CA ALA A 283 -7.91 -1.47 9.01
C ALA A 283 -8.31 -0.21 8.22
N PRO A 284 -9.61 0.08 8.09
CA PRO A 284 -10.02 1.26 7.35
C PRO A 284 -9.32 2.46 7.97
N VAL A 285 -8.38 3.03 7.22
CA VAL A 285 -7.87 4.38 7.52
C VAL A 285 -9.11 5.25 7.50
N ALA A 286 -9.35 6.00 8.57
CA ALA A 286 -10.44 6.97 8.59
C ALA A 286 -10.40 7.73 7.26
N PRO A 287 -11.52 7.86 6.54
CA PRO A 287 -11.49 8.40 5.19
C PRO A 287 -10.80 9.75 5.24
N ALA A 288 -9.65 9.85 4.57
CA ALA A 288 -8.99 11.13 4.36
C ALA A 288 -10.04 12.06 3.77
N LYS A 289 -10.11 13.30 4.26
CA LYS A 289 -11.01 14.29 3.67
C LYS A 289 -10.79 14.27 2.16
N ALA A 290 -11.88 14.06 1.41
CA ALA A 290 -11.80 13.96 -0.04
C ALA A 290 -11.02 15.18 -0.59
N PRO A 291 -10.04 14.99 -1.47
CA PRO A 291 -9.29 16.11 -2.01
C PRO A 291 -10.23 17.06 -2.75
N ASP A 292 -9.97 18.35 -2.67
CA ASP A 292 -10.75 19.35 -3.39
C ASP A 292 -10.44 19.29 -4.90
N ALA A 293 -9.25 18.84 -5.30
CA ALA A 293 -8.81 18.69 -6.68
C ALA A 293 -8.06 17.37 -6.91
N LEU A 294 -8.18 16.81 -8.11
CA LEU A 294 -7.55 15.57 -8.58
C LEU A 294 -6.99 15.74 -9.99
N ARG A 295 -5.84 15.15 -10.27
CA ARG A 295 -5.35 14.93 -11.63
C ARG A 295 -5.62 13.49 -12.06
N LEU A 296 -6.43 13.32 -13.11
CA LEU A 296 -6.70 12.03 -13.73
C LEU A 296 -5.81 11.86 -14.96
N ALA A 297 -5.15 10.73 -15.07
CA ALA A 297 -4.43 10.29 -16.26
C ALA A 297 -5.24 9.21 -16.98
N LEU A 298 -5.56 9.46 -18.24
CA LEU A 298 -6.26 8.54 -19.13
C LEU A 298 -5.22 7.87 -20.03
N LEU A 299 -4.93 6.59 -19.79
CA LEU A 299 -3.99 5.81 -20.60
C LEU A 299 -4.72 5.32 -21.88
N HIS A 300 -4.66 6.10 -22.94
CA HIS A 300 -5.21 5.76 -24.26
C HIS A 300 -4.28 4.74 -24.94
N LEU A 301 -4.47 3.47 -24.61
CA LEU A 301 -3.53 2.38 -24.87
C LEU A 301 -3.85 1.65 -26.19
N ASP A 302 -2.81 1.33 -26.97
CA ASP A 302 -2.85 0.30 -28.01
C ASP A 302 -2.54 -1.06 -27.36
N ALA A 303 -3.59 -1.73 -26.90
CA ALA A 303 -3.50 -3.07 -26.33
C ALA A 303 -3.48 -4.13 -27.42
N VAL A 304 -2.43 -4.95 -27.48
CA VAL A 304 -2.27 -6.00 -28.48
C VAL A 304 -3.03 -7.25 -28.05
N PRO A 305 -3.98 -7.75 -28.86
CA PRO A 305 -4.80 -8.90 -28.49
C PRO A 305 -3.97 -10.15 -28.22
N GLY A 306 -4.09 -10.69 -27.00
CA GLY A 306 -3.39 -11.89 -26.56
C GLY A 306 -1.95 -11.69 -26.06
N ASP A 307 -1.37 -10.50 -26.22
CA ASP A 307 -0.05 -10.16 -25.67
C ASP A 307 -0.16 -9.69 -24.20
N VAL A 308 -0.60 -10.57 -23.32
CA VAL A 308 -0.83 -10.26 -21.92
C VAL A 308 0.42 -9.67 -21.24
N ALA A 309 1.58 -10.29 -21.44
CA ALA A 309 2.82 -9.84 -20.82
C ALA A 309 3.25 -8.45 -21.34
N GLY A 310 3.18 -8.22 -22.64
CA GLY A 310 3.51 -6.95 -23.25
C GLY A 310 2.52 -5.84 -22.85
N ASN A 311 1.22 -6.15 -22.78
CA ASN A 311 0.21 -5.18 -22.35
C ASN A 311 0.39 -4.82 -20.86
N ARG A 312 0.64 -5.78 -19.99
CA ARG A 312 0.96 -5.53 -18.57
C ARG A 312 2.17 -4.60 -18.42
N ALA A 313 3.24 -4.84 -19.18
CA ALA A 313 4.41 -3.98 -19.17
C ALA A 313 4.09 -2.54 -19.66
N ARG A 314 3.27 -2.39 -20.72
CA ARG A 314 2.84 -1.07 -21.23
C ARG A 314 1.97 -0.34 -20.21
N ILE A 315 1.08 -1.04 -19.52
CA ILE A 315 0.24 -0.46 -18.46
C ILE A 315 1.12 0.02 -17.30
N GLU A 316 2.05 -0.81 -16.82
CA GLU A 316 2.96 -0.45 -15.74
C GLU A 316 3.83 0.76 -16.11
N ALA A 317 4.37 0.79 -17.33
CA ALA A 317 5.13 1.94 -17.84
C ALA A 317 4.27 3.21 -17.91
N GLY A 318 3.03 3.10 -18.40
CA GLY A 318 2.08 4.22 -18.45
C GLY A 318 1.71 4.73 -17.06
N ILE A 319 1.55 3.86 -16.06
CA ILE A 319 1.31 4.25 -14.68
C ILE A 319 2.53 5.02 -14.14
N GLN A 320 3.75 4.55 -14.38
CA GLN A 320 4.96 5.23 -13.92
C GLN A 320 5.11 6.62 -14.58
N GLU A 321 4.81 6.73 -15.86
CA GLU A 321 4.80 8.02 -16.57
C GLU A 321 3.75 8.96 -15.98
N ALA A 322 2.53 8.47 -15.74
CA ALA A 322 1.44 9.25 -15.14
C ALA A 322 1.80 9.77 -13.75
N VAL A 323 2.40 8.91 -12.92
CA VAL A 323 2.92 9.29 -11.59
C VAL A 323 3.99 10.38 -11.71
N GLY A 324 4.92 10.24 -12.66
CA GLY A 324 5.94 11.25 -12.93
C GLY A 324 5.37 12.63 -13.31
N GLN A 325 4.13 12.68 -13.81
CA GLN A 325 3.39 13.90 -14.16
C GLN A 325 2.37 14.32 -13.08
N GLY A 326 2.44 13.71 -11.90
CA GLY A 326 1.64 14.08 -10.74
C GLY A 326 0.18 13.62 -10.81
N ALA A 327 -0.11 12.50 -11.49
CA ALA A 327 -1.45 11.94 -11.50
C ALA A 327 -1.85 11.36 -10.13
N ASP A 328 -3.05 11.70 -9.68
CA ASP A 328 -3.69 11.11 -8.49
C ASP A 328 -4.42 9.80 -8.84
N TRP A 329 -5.04 9.75 -10.02
CA TRP A 329 -5.76 8.60 -10.54
C TRP A 329 -5.27 8.23 -11.93
N VAL A 330 -5.16 6.94 -12.22
CA VAL A 330 -4.85 6.43 -13.57
C VAL A 330 -5.93 5.45 -13.98
N MET A 331 -6.50 5.67 -15.16
CA MET A 331 -7.50 4.78 -15.75
C MET A 331 -6.97 4.20 -17.06
N THR A 332 -7.07 2.87 -17.20
CA THR A 332 -6.79 2.16 -18.46
C THR A 332 -8.09 1.95 -19.25
N PRO A 333 -8.04 1.61 -20.53
CA PRO A 333 -9.21 1.16 -21.29
C PRO A 333 -9.80 -0.16 -20.77
N GLU A 334 -10.97 -0.52 -21.26
CA GLU A 334 -11.55 -1.85 -21.13
C GLU A 334 -10.59 -2.91 -21.66
N LEU A 335 -10.45 -4.07 -20.96
CA LEU A 335 -9.58 -5.18 -21.36
C LEU A 335 -8.17 -4.73 -21.79
N ALA A 336 -7.62 -3.72 -21.13
CA ALA A 336 -6.30 -3.17 -21.40
C ALA A 336 -5.20 -4.22 -21.28
N GLU A 337 -5.36 -5.18 -20.37
CA GLU A 337 -4.45 -6.30 -20.14
C GLU A 337 -4.36 -7.23 -21.33
N THR A 338 -5.46 -7.47 -22.02
CA THR A 338 -5.60 -8.57 -22.99
C THR A 338 -5.77 -8.13 -24.43
N GLY A 339 -6.21 -6.89 -24.67
CA GLY A 339 -6.85 -6.51 -25.91
C GLY A 339 -8.26 -7.11 -26.03
N TYR A 340 -9.10 -6.62 -26.96
CA TYR A 340 -10.51 -6.96 -27.00
C TYR A 340 -10.78 -8.39 -27.51
N ASN A 341 -10.15 -8.79 -28.61
CA ASN A 341 -10.34 -10.10 -29.25
C ASN A 341 -9.34 -11.17 -28.78
N PHE A 342 -8.93 -11.14 -27.53
CA PHE A 342 -7.89 -12.06 -27.01
C PHE A 342 -8.36 -13.53 -26.91
N ALA A 343 -9.63 -13.75 -26.54
CA ALA A 343 -10.10 -15.09 -26.20
C ALA A 343 -10.07 -16.07 -27.38
N SER A 344 -10.30 -15.59 -28.61
CA SER A 344 -10.16 -16.39 -29.83
C SER A 344 -8.71 -16.74 -30.17
N ARG A 345 -7.72 -16.08 -29.57
CA ARG A 345 -6.28 -16.24 -29.84
C ARG A 345 -5.58 -17.13 -28.81
N ILE A 346 -5.84 -16.88 -27.53
CA ILE A 346 -5.11 -17.51 -26.43
C ILE A 346 -6.02 -18.24 -25.45
N GLY A 347 -7.36 -18.29 -25.70
CA GLY A 347 -8.32 -18.89 -24.78
C GLY A 347 -8.41 -18.15 -23.44
N THR A 348 -8.99 -18.83 -22.44
CA THR A 348 -9.24 -18.27 -21.11
C THR A 348 -8.60 -19.06 -19.96
N ASP A 349 -7.95 -20.20 -20.23
CA ASP A 349 -7.42 -21.10 -19.20
C ASP A 349 -6.26 -20.49 -18.40
N TRP A 350 -5.56 -19.50 -18.98
CA TRP A 350 -4.49 -18.75 -18.34
C TRP A 350 -4.96 -17.75 -17.30
N ILE A 351 -6.27 -17.38 -17.29
CA ILE A 351 -6.82 -16.38 -16.40
C ILE A 351 -6.84 -16.91 -14.97
N ALA A 352 -5.97 -16.37 -14.14
CA ALA A 352 -5.91 -16.73 -12.72
C ALA A 352 -7.06 -16.12 -11.92
N PRO A 353 -7.44 -16.72 -10.77
CA PRO A 353 -8.48 -16.16 -9.90
C PRO A 353 -8.14 -14.76 -9.42
N PHE A 354 -9.13 -13.85 -9.47
CA PHE A 354 -9.00 -12.48 -8.95
C PHE A 354 -8.97 -12.46 -7.41
N PRO A 355 -8.09 -11.64 -6.87
CA PRO A 355 -7.05 -10.89 -7.52
C PRO A 355 -5.78 -11.75 -7.72
N ASP A 356 -5.25 -11.72 -8.92
CA ASP A 356 -4.04 -12.45 -9.27
C ASP A 356 -2.74 -11.75 -8.80
N THR A 357 -1.60 -12.33 -9.13
CA THR A 357 -0.27 -11.78 -8.79
C THR A 357 -0.05 -10.41 -9.42
N TRP A 358 -0.51 -10.20 -10.67
CA TRP A 358 -0.31 -8.94 -11.36
C TRP A 358 -1.15 -7.81 -10.76
N ILE A 359 -2.42 -8.04 -10.47
CA ILE A 359 -3.27 -7.07 -9.76
C ILE A 359 -2.66 -6.73 -8.38
N SER A 360 -2.05 -7.72 -7.72
CA SER A 360 -1.33 -7.50 -6.46
C SER A 360 -0.07 -6.63 -6.64
N THR A 361 0.63 -6.78 -7.77
CA THR A 361 1.74 -5.90 -8.15
C THR A 361 1.26 -4.47 -8.39
N LEU A 362 0.14 -4.29 -9.10
CA LEU A 362 -0.46 -2.98 -9.30
C LEU A 362 -0.90 -2.33 -7.98
N ALA A 363 -1.42 -3.11 -7.04
CA ALA A 363 -1.74 -2.61 -5.70
C ALA A 363 -0.51 -2.10 -4.94
N ALA A 364 0.64 -2.77 -5.11
CA ALA A 364 1.90 -2.26 -4.57
C ALA A 364 2.36 -0.98 -5.28
N ILE A 365 2.26 -0.91 -6.61
CA ILE A 365 2.59 0.31 -7.38
C ILE A 365 1.68 1.47 -6.94
N ALA A 366 0.38 1.24 -6.79
CA ALA A 366 -0.59 2.22 -6.32
C ALA A 366 -0.19 2.81 -4.96
N ARG A 367 0.11 1.95 -3.99
CA ARG A 367 0.54 2.35 -2.65
C ARG A 367 1.87 3.10 -2.67
N ASP A 368 2.88 2.55 -3.36
CA ASP A 368 4.24 3.08 -3.32
C ASP A 368 4.34 4.46 -4.00
N ASN A 369 3.41 4.77 -4.91
CA ASN A 369 3.31 6.04 -5.63
C ASN A 369 2.12 6.91 -5.20
N ARG A 370 1.30 6.46 -4.24
CA ARG A 370 0.11 7.20 -3.76
C ARG A 370 -0.88 7.55 -4.88
N VAL A 371 -1.07 6.65 -5.84
CA VAL A 371 -1.95 6.81 -7.00
C VAL A 371 -3.07 5.78 -6.96
N ALA A 372 -4.30 6.16 -7.27
CA ALA A 372 -5.38 5.19 -7.43
C ALA A 372 -5.44 4.68 -8.87
N LEU A 373 -5.80 3.39 -9.04
CA LEU A 373 -5.79 2.73 -10.34
C LEU A 373 -7.17 2.13 -10.67
N PHE A 374 -7.59 2.34 -11.91
CA PHE A 374 -8.79 1.73 -12.50
C PHE A 374 -8.34 0.95 -13.73
N VAL A 375 -8.24 -0.37 -13.61
CA VAL A 375 -7.55 -1.21 -14.61
C VAL A 375 -8.49 -2.23 -15.24
N GLY A 376 -8.68 -2.11 -16.55
CA GLY A 376 -9.45 -3.07 -17.36
C GLY A 376 -8.69 -4.39 -17.56
N PHE A 377 -9.32 -5.51 -17.20
CA PHE A 377 -8.69 -6.83 -17.23
C PHE A 377 -9.70 -7.96 -17.42
N ALA A 378 -9.21 -9.14 -17.79
CA ALA A 378 -10.00 -10.37 -17.81
C ALA A 378 -9.99 -11.02 -16.41
N GLU A 379 -11.17 -11.14 -15.79
CA GLU A 379 -11.32 -11.66 -14.44
C GLU A 379 -11.77 -13.13 -14.46
N ARG A 380 -11.22 -13.95 -13.56
CA ARG A 380 -11.80 -15.19 -13.11
C ARG A 380 -12.25 -15.04 -11.65
N ASP A 381 -13.54 -15.26 -11.40
CA ASP A 381 -14.07 -15.25 -10.04
C ASP A 381 -13.55 -16.46 -9.26
N GLY A 382 -12.83 -16.22 -8.18
CA GLY A 382 -12.20 -17.28 -7.38
C GLY A 382 -13.19 -18.20 -6.66
N LYS A 383 -14.48 -17.79 -6.51
CA LYS A 383 -15.50 -18.58 -5.85
C LYS A 383 -16.34 -19.42 -6.83
N THR A 384 -16.74 -18.82 -7.93
CA THR A 384 -17.63 -19.43 -8.92
C THR A 384 -16.91 -20.03 -10.11
N GLY A 385 -15.64 -19.66 -10.32
CA GLY A 385 -14.85 -20.02 -11.50
C GLY A 385 -15.29 -19.33 -12.79
N LYS A 386 -16.31 -18.47 -12.74
CA LYS A 386 -16.82 -17.73 -13.92
C LYS A 386 -15.84 -16.66 -14.35
N PHE A 387 -15.80 -16.40 -15.65
CA PHE A 387 -15.00 -15.33 -16.23
C PHE A 387 -15.84 -14.05 -16.41
N HIS A 388 -15.20 -12.91 -16.28
CA HIS A 388 -15.85 -11.60 -16.43
C HIS A 388 -14.91 -10.61 -17.14
N ASN A 389 -15.50 -9.70 -17.89
CA ASN A 389 -14.85 -8.48 -18.35
C ASN A 389 -14.98 -7.45 -17.22
N SER A 390 -13.85 -7.01 -16.65
CA SER A 390 -13.86 -6.32 -15.36
C SER A 390 -12.90 -5.13 -15.30
N VAL A 391 -13.16 -4.25 -14.35
CA VAL A 391 -12.25 -3.16 -13.95
C VAL A 391 -11.88 -3.35 -12.49
N ALA A 392 -10.61 -3.58 -12.22
CA ALA A 392 -10.07 -3.57 -10.86
C ALA A 392 -9.96 -2.13 -10.35
N VAL A 393 -10.44 -1.89 -9.13
CA VAL A 393 -10.34 -0.59 -8.46
C VAL A 393 -9.38 -0.72 -7.28
N ILE A 394 -8.30 0.05 -7.33
CA ILE A 394 -7.22 0.03 -6.34
C ILE A 394 -7.02 1.46 -5.86
N ASP A 395 -7.15 1.71 -4.57
CA ASP A 395 -6.96 3.05 -4.01
C ASP A 395 -5.47 3.42 -3.85
N ARG A 396 -5.18 4.68 -3.55
CA ARG A 396 -3.81 5.20 -3.37
C ARG A 396 -3.04 4.56 -2.21
N ASN A 397 -3.70 3.80 -1.35
CA ASN A 397 -3.06 3.05 -0.28
C ASN A 397 -2.74 1.61 -0.71
N GLY A 398 -3.06 1.26 -1.97
CA GLY A 398 -2.89 -0.08 -2.51
C GLY A 398 -3.97 -1.06 -2.05
N VAL A 399 -5.09 -0.57 -1.50
CA VAL A 399 -6.22 -1.42 -1.15
C VAL A 399 -7.00 -1.74 -2.41
N ILE A 400 -7.12 -3.02 -2.74
CA ILE A 400 -7.98 -3.48 -3.82
C ILE A 400 -9.41 -3.41 -3.31
N GLN A 401 -10.14 -2.36 -3.71
CA GLN A 401 -11.53 -2.12 -3.33
C GLN A 401 -12.47 -3.20 -3.90
N GLY A 402 -12.08 -3.82 -5.01
CA GLY A 402 -12.82 -4.87 -5.69
C GLY A 402 -12.69 -4.78 -7.20
N ALA A 403 -13.60 -5.48 -7.90
CA ALA A 403 -13.72 -5.39 -9.35
C ALA A 403 -15.17 -5.07 -9.73
N TYR A 404 -15.34 -4.12 -10.64
CA TYR A 404 -16.61 -3.93 -11.34
C TYR A 404 -16.65 -4.88 -12.52
N ARG A 405 -17.74 -5.63 -12.68
CA ARG A 405 -17.98 -6.60 -13.75
C ARG A 405 -18.96 -6.03 -14.74
N LYS A 406 -18.60 -6.02 -16.01
CA LYS A 406 -19.44 -5.53 -17.12
C LYS A 406 -20.81 -6.21 -17.10
N GLN A 407 -21.87 -5.41 -17.11
CA GLN A 407 -23.25 -5.93 -17.07
C GLN A 407 -23.75 -6.28 -18.48
N ARG A 408 -23.33 -5.51 -19.49
CA ARG A 408 -23.74 -5.70 -20.87
C ARG A 408 -22.59 -6.24 -21.72
N VAL A 409 -22.46 -7.55 -21.77
CA VAL A 409 -21.48 -8.24 -22.62
C VAL A 409 -21.98 -8.38 -24.04
N HIS A 410 -21.09 -8.25 -25.03
CA HIS A 410 -21.41 -8.47 -26.43
C HIS A 410 -21.29 -9.95 -26.79
N GLY A 411 -22.26 -10.48 -27.53
CA GLY A 411 -22.12 -11.78 -28.18
C GLY A 411 -20.91 -11.79 -29.12
N GLY A 412 -20.32 -12.94 -29.38
CA GLY A 412 -19.11 -13.05 -30.19
C GLY A 412 -17.84 -12.76 -29.39
N ALA A 413 -17.27 -11.58 -29.51
CA ALA A 413 -15.98 -11.24 -28.90
C ALA A 413 -15.94 -11.39 -27.37
N GLU A 414 -17.06 -11.18 -26.69
CA GLU A 414 -17.15 -11.29 -25.22
C GLU A 414 -17.93 -12.52 -24.75
N SER A 415 -18.21 -13.49 -25.64
CA SER A 415 -18.96 -14.72 -25.29
C SER A 415 -18.26 -15.58 -24.23
N TRP A 416 -16.98 -15.34 -23.98
CA TRP A 416 -16.20 -15.98 -22.92
C TRP A 416 -16.55 -15.45 -21.51
N SER A 417 -17.21 -14.29 -21.41
CA SER A 417 -17.46 -13.62 -20.13
C SER A 417 -18.93 -13.73 -19.70
N THR A 418 -19.13 -13.78 -18.37
CA THR A 418 -20.45 -13.76 -17.74
C THR A 418 -20.81 -12.34 -17.34
N PRO A 419 -22.03 -11.85 -17.62
CA PRO A 419 -22.48 -10.54 -17.16
C PRO A 419 -22.38 -10.36 -15.64
N GLY A 420 -21.98 -9.17 -15.22
CA GLY A 420 -22.05 -8.73 -13.82
C GLY A 420 -23.47 -8.30 -13.42
N THR A 421 -23.67 -8.08 -12.13
CA THR A 421 -24.97 -7.66 -11.54
C THR A 421 -24.99 -6.19 -11.13
N GLY A 422 -23.92 -5.43 -11.42
CA GLY A 422 -23.72 -4.10 -10.89
C GLY A 422 -23.20 -4.12 -9.45
N GLY A 423 -23.10 -2.95 -8.82
CA GLY A 423 -22.58 -2.79 -7.47
C GLY A 423 -22.83 -1.40 -6.91
N ALA A 424 -22.38 -1.18 -5.67
CA ALA A 424 -22.31 0.15 -5.07
C ALA A 424 -21.10 0.94 -5.61
N PRO A 425 -21.09 2.28 -5.51
CA PRO A 425 -19.91 3.08 -5.81
C PRO A 425 -18.70 2.65 -4.98
N PHE A 426 -17.52 2.67 -5.58
CA PHE A 426 -16.27 2.46 -4.87
C PHE A 426 -15.85 3.75 -4.15
N MET A 427 -15.37 3.62 -2.92
CA MET A 427 -14.84 4.77 -2.19
C MET A 427 -13.35 4.94 -2.47
N VAL A 428 -13.00 5.85 -3.36
CA VAL A 428 -11.61 6.14 -3.71
C VAL A 428 -11.27 7.56 -3.28
N ASP A 429 -10.29 7.70 -2.40
CA ASP A 429 -9.87 8.99 -1.83
C ASP A 429 -11.02 9.81 -1.19
N GLY A 430 -11.99 9.12 -0.58
CA GLY A 430 -13.17 9.77 -0.02
C GLY A 430 -14.20 10.24 -1.06
N ILE A 431 -14.05 9.84 -2.32
CA ILE A 431 -14.96 10.15 -3.43
C ILE A 431 -15.70 8.87 -3.82
N PRO A 432 -17.03 8.85 -3.82
CA PRO A 432 -17.80 7.71 -4.32
C PRO A 432 -17.79 7.69 -5.85
N VAL A 433 -17.15 6.67 -6.42
CA VAL A 433 -16.90 6.50 -7.87
C VAL A 433 -17.78 5.39 -8.42
N GLY A 434 -18.61 5.70 -9.41
CA GLY A 434 -19.30 4.70 -10.23
C GLY A 434 -18.43 4.26 -11.39
N VAL A 435 -18.40 2.95 -11.67
CA VAL A 435 -17.67 2.38 -12.80
C VAL A 435 -18.65 1.74 -13.77
N LEU A 436 -18.54 2.08 -15.05
CA LEU A 436 -19.29 1.49 -16.16
C LEU A 436 -18.28 0.99 -17.21
N ILE A 437 -18.54 -0.13 -17.86
CA ILE A 437 -17.65 -0.60 -18.93
C ILE A 437 -18.35 -0.47 -20.28
N CYS A 438 -17.82 0.43 -21.14
CA CYS A 438 -18.18 0.51 -22.56
C CYS A 438 -19.70 0.43 -22.78
N ALA A 439 -20.21 -0.70 -23.26
CA ALA A 439 -21.63 -0.95 -23.57
C ALA A 439 -22.61 -0.80 -22.39
N ASP A 440 -22.13 -0.76 -21.15
CA ASP A 440 -23.00 -0.47 -20.00
C ASP A 440 -23.61 0.92 -20.10
N THR A 441 -22.96 1.84 -20.84
CA THR A 441 -23.46 3.20 -21.08
C THR A 441 -24.61 3.26 -22.10
N TYR A 442 -24.91 2.19 -22.86
CA TYR A 442 -26.05 2.18 -23.79
C TYR A 442 -27.39 2.39 -23.09
N LYS A 443 -27.53 1.86 -21.89
CA LYS A 443 -28.74 1.97 -21.11
C LYS A 443 -28.60 2.98 -19.98
N PRO A 444 -29.66 3.74 -19.66
CA PRO A 444 -29.59 4.72 -18.57
C PRO A 444 -29.51 4.08 -17.17
N GLU A 445 -30.06 2.87 -16.99
CA GLU A 445 -30.27 2.27 -15.67
C GLU A 445 -28.97 2.05 -14.86
N PRO A 446 -27.84 1.57 -15.44
CA PRO A 446 -26.62 1.43 -14.67
C PRO A 446 -26.08 2.77 -14.13
N ALA A 447 -26.12 3.82 -14.95
CA ALA A 447 -25.68 5.15 -14.55
C ALA A 447 -26.63 5.78 -13.52
N ALA A 448 -27.96 5.65 -13.74
CA ALA A 448 -28.99 6.14 -12.82
C ALA A 448 -28.87 5.50 -11.42
N ARG A 449 -28.61 4.19 -11.35
CA ARG A 449 -28.38 3.47 -10.09
C ARG A 449 -27.20 4.06 -9.32
N TYR A 450 -26.10 4.39 -9.97
CA TYR A 450 -24.95 5.03 -9.31
C TYR A 450 -25.32 6.43 -8.78
N ARG A 451 -26.13 7.18 -9.49
CA ARG A 451 -26.66 8.47 -9.02
C ARG A 451 -27.49 8.28 -7.74
N GLU A 452 -28.42 7.33 -7.75
CA GLU A 452 -29.28 7.02 -6.60
C GLU A 452 -28.46 6.57 -5.38
N GLN A 453 -27.34 5.89 -5.59
CA GLN A 453 -26.42 5.42 -4.54
C GLN A 453 -25.39 6.48 -4.12
N GLY A 454 -25.51 7.72 -4.63
CA GLY A 454 -24.68 8.84 -4.20
C GLY A 454 -23.28 8.91 -4.82
N ALA A 455 -23.07 8.31 -5.99
CA ALA A 455 -21.83 8.52 -6.76
C ALA A 455 -21.61 10.01 -7.05
N ALA A 456 -20.36 10.44 -7.02
CA ALA A 456 -19.96 11.81 -7.34
C ALA A 456 -19.42 11.94 -8.78
N ILE A 457 -18.94 10.84 -9.36
CA ILE A 457 -18.31 10.78 -10.68
C ILE A 457 -18.49 9.39 -11.28
N LEU A 458 -18.60 9.32 -12.60
CA LEU A 458 -18.64 8.07 -13.36
C LEU A 458 -17.36 7.92 -14.19
N LEU A 459 -16.73 6.74 -14.13
CA LEU A 459 -15.60 6.35 -14.95
C LEU A 459 -16.01 5.22 -15.89
N ALA A 460 -15.71 5.37 -17.19
CA ALA A 460 -16.11 4.40 -18.21
C ALA A 460 -14.93 3.97 -19.10
N PRO A 461 -14.13 2.98 -18.69
CA PRO A 461 -13.20 2.29 -19.59
C PRO A 461 -13.94 1.69 -20.78
N ALA A 462 -13.41 1.87 -22.00
CA ALA A 462 -14.07 1.45 -23.21
C ALA A 462 -13.12 0.84 -24.26
N ASN A 463 -13.67 -0.03 -25.09
CA ASN A 463 -13.15 -0.50 -26.37
C ASN A 463 -14.19 -0.16 -27.46
N TRP A 464 -14.40 1.11 -27.71
CA TRP A 464 -15.45 1.55 -28.63
C TRP A 464 -14.85 2.00 -29.96
N PRO A 465 -14.98 1.20 -31.04
CA PRO A 465 -14.50 1.60 -32.36
C PRO A 465 -15.39 2.71 -32.92
N PRO A 466 -14.83 3.72 -33.57
CA PRO A 466 -15.60 4.77 -34.26
C PRO A 466 -16.12 4.23 -35.59
N VAL A 467 -17.21 3.45 -35.54
CA VAL A 467 -17.87 2.88 -36.74
C VAL A 467 -19.22 3.54 -36.94
N ASP A 468 -19.48 3.95 -38.15
CA ASP A 468 -20.76 4.60 -38.52
C ASP A 468 -21.96 3.72 -38.11
N GLY A 469 -22.92 4.33 -37.39
CA GLY A 469 -24.10 3.67 -36.88
C GLY A 469 -23.96 2.82 -35.63
N MET A 470 -22.76 2.69 -35.09
CA MET A 470 -22.51 2.03 -33.79
C MET A 470 -22.30 3.00 -32.61
N GLY A 471 -22.29 4.28 -32.89
CA GLY A 471 -22.04 5.32 -31.90
C GLY A 471 -20.57 5.43 -31.51
N PRO A 472 -20.25 6.11 -30.42
CA PRO A 472 -21.14 6.52 -29.34
C PRO A 472 -22.02 7.75 -29.56
N ASP A 473 -21.83 8.48 -30.65
CA ASP A 473 -22.52 9.75 -30.93
C ASP A 473 -22.51 10.68 -29.69
N ASP A 474 -23.70 11.08 -29.18
CA ASP A 474 -23.89 11.90 -27.97
C ASP A 474 -24.22 11.06 -26.71
N LEU A 475 -23.97 9.77 -26.74
CA LEU A 475 -24.43 8.83 -25.73
C LEU A 475 -23.85 9.17 -24.33
N TRP A 476 -22.61 9.55 -24.26
CA TRP A 476 -21.92 9.83 -22.99
C TRP A 476 -22.39 11.15 -22.40
N GLU A 477 -22.63 12.14 -23.23
CA GLU A 477 -23.24 13.42 -22.85
C GLU A 477 -24.65 13.21 -22.30
N ARG A 478 -25.46 12.37 -22.97
CA ARG A 478 -26.79 12.02 -22.46
C ARG A 478 -26.74 11.35 -21.09
N ARG A 479 -25.81 10.39 -20.88
CA ARG A 479 -25.63 9.74 -19.56
C ARG A 479 -25.26 10.76 -18.49
N SER A 480 -24.38 11.71 -18.82
CA SER A 480 -24.03 12.81 -17.92
C SER A 480 -25.22 13.74 -17.63
N ALA A 481 -26.02 14.12 -18.63
CA ALA A 481 -27.23 14.94 -18.47
C ALA A 481 -28.28 14.28 -17.60
N GLU A 482 -28.59 13.00 -17.86
CA GLU A 482 -29.62 12.24 -17.16
C GLU A 482 -29.29 12.03 -15.68
N THR A 483 -28.02 11.83 -15.37
CA THR A 483 -27.57 11.59 -13.99
C THR A 483 -27.16 12.86 -13.26
N GLY A 484 -26.82 13.93 -13.99
CA GLY A 484 -26.15 15.10 -13.45
C GLY A 484 -24.75 14.82 -12.91
N LEU A 485 -24.19 13.64 -13.22
CA LEU A 485 -22.83 13.26 -12.81
C LEU A 485 -21.84 13.51 -13.97
N PRO A 486 -20.62 13.95 -13.66
CA PRO A 486 -19.56 13.91 -14.65
C PRO A 486 -19.27 12.47 -15.05
N LEU A 487 -19.02 12.25 -16.34
CA LEU A 487 -18.66 10.97 -16.94
C LEU A 487 -17.32 11.12 -17.66
N ILE A 488 -16.33 10.35 -17.26
CA ILE A 488 -15.03 10.28 -17.91
C ILE A 488 -14.92 8.93 -18.61
N VAL A 489 -14.74 8.97 -19.91
CA VAL A 489 -14.54 7.78 -20.74
C VAL A 489 -13.07 7.68 -21.13
N ASN A 490 -12.46 6.55 -20.86
CA ASN A 490 -11.12 6.23 -21.38
C ASN A 490 -11.24 5.12 -22.42
N ASN A 491 -11.21 5.50 -23.67
CA ASN A 491 -11.20 4.58 -24.79
C ASN A 491 -9.77 4.16 -25.14
N ARG A 492 -9.62 3.13 -25.95
CA ARG A 492 -8.33 2.67 -26.46
C ARG A 492 -8.02 3.26 -27.84
N THR A 493 -6.79 3.02 -28.27
CA THR A 493 -6.35 3.21 -29.67
C THR A 493 -5.84 1.90 -30.28
N GLY A 494 -5.24 1.99 -31.47
CA GLY A 494 -4.63 0.88 -32.17
C GLY A 494 -5.57 0.13 -33.10
N ARG A 495 -5.16 -1.03 -33.56
CA ARG A 495 -5.91 -1.83 -34.53
C ARG A 495 -5.90 -3.31 -34.14
N GLU A 496 -7.06 -3.92 -34.25
CA GLU A 496 -7.23 -5.38 -34.25
C GLU A 496 -7.70 -5.83 -35.65
N PRO A 497 -7.65 -7.12 -36.01
CA PRO A 497 -7.97 -7.56 -37.38
C PRO A 497 -9.29 -7.07 -37.93
N GLU A 498 -10.32 -6.98 -37.07
CA GLU A 498 -11.69 -6.62 -37.46
C GLU A 498 -12.12 -5.25 -36.93
N LEU A 499 -11.31 -4.62 -36.08
CA LEU A 499 -11.68 -3.37 -35.38
C LEU A 499 -10.54 -2.35 -35.47
N ASP A 500 -10.89 -1.12 -35.84
CA ASP A 500 -9.95 0.00 -35.91
C ASP A 500 -10.31 1.07 -34.88
N PHE A 501 -9.48 1.19 -33.83
CA PHE A 501 -9.66 2.14 -32.73
C PHE A 501 -8.77 3.40 -32.88
N ARG A 502 -8.00 3.56 -33.95
CA ARG A 502 -7.04 4.67 -34.12
C ARG A 502 -7.67 6.07 -34.13
N ARG A 503 -8.98 6.15 -34.34
CA ARG A 503 -9.78 7.37 -34.18
C ARG A 503 -10.75 7.29 -33.00
N GLY A 504 -10.56 6.31 -32.12
CA GLY A 504 -11.35 6.21 -30.89
C GLY A 504 -11.12 7.44 -30.02
N GLU A 505 -12.19 7.93 -29.41
CA GLU A 505 -12.13 9.12 -28.55
C GLU A 505 -12.25 8.72 -27.08
N SER A 506 -11.38 9.31 -26.25
CA SER A 506 -11.59 9.41 -24.80
C SER A 506 -12.26 10.75 -24.53
N VAL A 507 -13.30 10.76 -23.68
CA VAL A 507 -14.20 11.92 -23.53
C VAL A 507 -14.38 12.27 -22.06
N VAL A 508 -14.48 13.57 -21.77
CA VAL A 508 -14.99 14.09 -20.51
C VAL A 508 -16.30 14.81 -20.80
N ALA A 509 -17.39 14.30 -20.23
CA ALA A 509 -18.71 14.88 -20.33
C ALA A 509 -19.23 15.34 -18.96
N ALA A 510 -19.80 16.52 -18.88
CA ALA A 510 -20.43 17.03 -17.67
C ALA A 510 -21.64 17.92 -18.04
N GLY A 511 -22.73 17.78 -17.27
CA GLY A 511 -23.96 18.57 -17.51
C GLY A 511 -24.60 18.34 -18.87
N GLY A 512 -24.29 17.26 -19.57
CA GLY A 512 -24.78 16.97 -20.91
C GLY A 512 -23.90 17.54 -22.03
N GLU A 513 -22.79 18.14 -21.71
CA GLU A 513 -21.84 18.69 -22.67
C GLU A 513 -20.55 17.88 -22.75
N ARG A 514 -19.95 17.74 -23.93
CA ARG A 514 -18.62 17.21 -24.17
C ARG A 514 -17.60 18.31 -23.89
N LEU A 515 -17.00 18.28 -22.70
CA LEU A 515 -16.02 19.28 -22.31
C LEU A 515 -14.67 19.07 -23.01
N TYR A 516 -14.23 17.79 -23.09
CA TYR A 516 -12.97 17.42 -23.73
C TYR A 516 -13.13 16.15 -24.53
N SER A 517 -12.38 16.06 -25.63
CA SER A 517 -12.22 14.88 -26.46
C SER A 517 -10.75 14.70 -26.80
N PHE A 518 -10.24 13.49 -26.61
CA PHE A 518 -8.85 13.11 -26.88
C PHE A 518 -8.82 11.93 -27.82
N SER A 519 -8.01 12.00 -28.85
CA SER A 519 -7.81 10.91 -29.79
C SER A 519 -6.37 10.88 -30.30
N THR A 520 -5.81 9.71 -30.49
CA THR A 520 -4.49 9.50 -31.10
C THR A 520 -4.39 8.10 -31.69
N SER A 521 -3.58 7.93 -32.72
CA SER A 521 -3.33 6.62 -33.34
C SER A 521 -2.25 5.80 -32.63
N GLN A 522 -1.65 6.32 -31.58
CA GLN A 522 -0.60 5.67 -30.79
C GLN A 522 -0.93 5.76 -29.31
N SER A 523 -0.39 4.84 -28.50
CA SER A 523 -0.54 4.89 -27.04
C SER A 523 -0.05 6.23 -26.50
N ARG A 524 -0.87 6.86 -25.66
CA ARG A 524 -0.57 8.16 -25.05
C ARG A 524 -1.34 8.35 -23.74
N LEU A 525 -0.78 9.13 -22.84
CA LEU A 525 -1.47 9.65 -21.67
C LEU A 525 -2.12 11.00 -21.97
N PHE A 526 -3.37 11.14 -21.58
CA PHE A 526 -4.08 12.40 -21.53
C PHE A 526 -4.38 12.73 -20.06
N TYR A 527 -4.34 13.99 -19.72
CA TYR A 527 -4.55 14.45 -18.36
C TYR A 527 -5.75 15.36 -18.27
N VAL A 528 -6.49 15.23 -17.17
CA VAL A 528 -7.64 16.06 -16.84
C VAL A 528 -7.54 16.41 -15.37
N ASP A 529 -7.57 17.69 -15.04
CA ASP A 529 -7.68 18.16 -13.68
C ASP A 529 -9.16 18.36 -13.33
N TRP A 530 -9.60 17.82 -12.21
CA TRP A 530 -10.96 17.95 -11.70
C TRP A 530 -10.93 18.59 -10.32
N ASP A 531 -11.60 19.73 -10.21
CA ASP A 531 -11.87 20.41 -8.93
C ASP A 531 -13.35 20.25 -8.60
N ARG A 532 -13.69 19.81 -7.41
CA ARG A 532 -15.08 19.56 -7.01
C ARG A 532 -15.97 20.80 -7.04
N ARG A 533 -15.40 22.00 -6.97
CA ARG A 533 -16.11 23.28 -6.96
C ARG A 533 -16.10 23.97 -8.31
N GLN A 534 -14.99 23.84 -9.05
CA GLN A 534 -14.76 24.55 -10.31
C GLN A 534 -15.02 23.69 -11.55
N GLY A 535 -15.14 22.36 -11.37
CA GLY A 535 -15.30 21.42 -12.47
C GLY A 535 -13.98 21.00 -13.10
N PHE A 536 -14.01 20.67 -14.40
CA PHE A 536 -12.85 20.15 -15.14
C PHE A 536 -12.03 21.23 -15.80
N SER A 537 -10.71 21.03 -15.82
CA SER A 537 -9.78 21.81 -16.64
C SER A 537 -8.76 20.90 -17.31
N GLN A 538 -8.22 21.33 -18.45
CA GLN A 538 -7.03 20.70 -19.01
C GLN A 538 -5.80 21.27 -18.31
N PRO A 539 -4.80 20.42 -17.92
CA PRO A 539 -3.56 20.91 -17.39
C PRO A 539 -2.89 21.86 -18.38
N THR A 540 -2.49 23.01 -17.93
CA THR A 540 -1.57 23.89 -18.68
C THR A 540 -0.26 23.14 -18.88
N ARG A 541 0.21 23.05 -20.13
CA ARG A 541 1.45 22.37 -20.51
C ARG A 541 2.67 22.96 -19.80
#